data_dd83831b9338fc124060ba91f99bc91b
#
_entry.id   dd83831b9338fc124060ba91f99bc91b
#
_cell.length_a   1.000
_cell.length_b   1.000
_cell.length_c   1.000
_cell.angle_alpha   90.00
_cell.angle_beta   90.00
_cell.angle_gamma   90.00
#
_symmetry.space_group_name_H-M   'P 1'
#
loop_
_entity.id
_entity.type
_entity.pdbx_description
1 polymer ?
#
loop_
_entity_poly.entity_id
_entity_poly.type
_entity_poly.pdbx_seq_one_letter_code
_entity_poly.pdbx_strand_id
1 'polypeptide(L)'
;MNLIKSLLLIFITLISNTMNSQTSIYDLSITGIDGKEIKISDFKDKNILFVNVASKCGFTGQYEGLQKLHEKYKSNLVVIGVPSNEFGGQEPGTSQQIASFCSDKYDVSFIMTEKVKVKGSEQHPLYKWLTNKDLNMVSNSTVKWNFQKYLINEKGEFVNYWYSFTKPLSEKITKYL
;
A
#
# COMPACT_ATOMS: atom_id res chain seq x y z
N MET A 1 -41.09 4.92 65.33
CA MET A 1 -41.38 4.07 64.19
C MET A 1 -40.77 4.78 62.97
N ASN A 2 -39.44 4.56 62.74
CA ASN A 2 -38.63 5.33 61.77
C ASN A 2 -38.47 4.50 60.50
N LEU A 3 -39.04 5.00 59.42
CA LEU A 3 -38.78 4.44 58.07
C LEU A 3 -37.45 4.98 57.54
N ILE A 4 -36.47 4.13 57.47
CA ILE A 4 -35.20 4.42 56.82
C ILE A 4 -35.41 4.19 55.31
N LYS A 5 -35.46 5.28 54.54
CA LYS A 5 -35.47 5.21 53.09
C LYS A 5 -34.05 4.94 52.61
N SER A 6 -33.81 3.72 52.10
CA SER A 6 -32.56 3.35 51.48
C SER A 6 -32.52 3.88 50.04
N LEU A 7 -31.71 4.89 49.79
CA LEU A 7 -31.46 5.44 48.45
C LEU A 7 -30.38 4.60 47.79
N LEU A 8 -30.77 3.73 46.86
CA LEU A 8 -29.87 2.94 46.06
C LEU A 8 -29.38 3.83 44.91
N LEU A 9 -28.18 4.40 45.03
CA LEU A 9 -27.52 5.10 43.93
C LEU A 9 -27.00 4.06 42.93
N ILE A 10 -27.70 3.93 41.82
CA ILE A 10 -27.20 3.15 40.68
C ILE A 10 -26.18 4.01 39.95
N PHE A 11 -24.90 3.70 40.16
CA PHE A 11 -23.79 4.28 39.38
C PHE A 11 -23.75 3.58 38.02
N ILE A 12 -24.43 4.14 37.01
CA ILE A 12 -24.27 3.69 35.62
C ILE A 12 -22.95 4.25 35.12
N THR A 13 -21.89 3.44 35.20
CA THR A 13 -20.65 3.74 34.51
C THR A 13 -20.88 3.57 33.01
N LEU A 14 -21.06 4.69 32.31
CA LEU A 14 -20.94 4.73 30.85
C LEU A 14 -19.49 4.39 30.51
N ILE A 15 -19.25 3.13 30.19
CA ILE A 15 -18.00 2.71 29.53
C ILE A 15 -18.12 3.25 28.09
N SER A 16 -17.59 4.44 27.86
CA SER A 16 -17.36 4.95 26.51
C SER A 16 -16.33 4.04 25.87
N ASN A 17 -16.78 3.01 25.18
CA ASN A 17 -15.94 2.28 24.23
C ASN A 17 -15.57 3.28 23.15
N THR A 18 -14.42 3.95 23.29
CA THR A 18 -13.74 4.58 22.16
C THR A 18 -13.34 3.44 21.23
N MET A 19 -14.25 3.08 20.31
CA MET A 19 -13.86 2.29 19.17
C MET A 19 -12.77 3.10 18.45
N ASN A 20 -11.53 2.71 18.67
CA ASN A 20 -10.41 3.20 17.88
C ASN A 20 -10.71 2.74 16.46
N SER A 21 -11.33 3.61 15.65
CA SER A 21 -11.65 3.31 14.26
C SER A 21 -10.34 3.01 13.56
N GLN A 22 -10.09 1.73 13.33
CA GLN A 22 -8.93 1.29 12.58
C GLN A 22 -9.00 1.94 11.19
N THR A 23 -7.94 2.65 10.81
CA THR A 23 -7.85 3.26 9.49
C THR A 23 -7.87 2.17 8.42
N SER A 24 -8.94 2.13 7.63
CA SER A 24 -9.01 1.25 6.48
C SER A 24 -7.99 1.70 5.42
N ILE A 25 -7.44 0.77 4.64
CA ILE A 25 -6.61 1.16 3.49
C ILE A 25 -7.41 1.99 2.48
N TYR A 26 -8.72 1.81 2.43
CA TYR A 26 -9.64 2.56 1.57
C TYR A 26 -9.87 4.01 2.00
N ASP A 27 -9.44 4.40 3.20
CA ASP A 27 -9.45 5.79 3.67
C ASP A 27 -8.23 6.58 3.20
N LEU A 28 -7.30 5.91 2.52
CA LEU A 28 -6.04 6.49 2.06
C LEU A 28 -6.11 6.88 0.59
N SER A 29 -5.29 7.87 0.25
CA SER A 29 -5.04 8.28 -1.13
C SER A 29 -3.55 8.51 -1.36
N ILE A 30 -3.15 8.60 -2.62
CA ILE A 30 -1.81 8.95 -3.05
C ILE A 30 -1.91 9.75 -4.35
N THR A 31 -0.95 10.65 -4.59
CA THR A 31 -0.92 11.42 -5.84
C THR A 31 -0.37 10.56 -6.99
N GLY A 32 -1.07 10.53 -8.10
CA GLY A 32 -0.61 9.92 -9.34
C GLY A 32 0.57 10.66 -9.96
N ILE A 33 1.29 10.00 -10.84
CA ILE A 33 2.43 10.60 -11.54
C ILE A 33 2.04 11.78 -12.42
N ASP A 34 0.76 11.87 -12.78
CA ASP A 34 0.12 12.97 -13.51
C ASP A 34 -0.40 14.11 -12.59
N GLY A 35 -0.16 14.03 -11.30
CA GLY A 35 -0.57 15.01 -10.29
C GLY A 35 -2.01 14.85 -9.79
N LYS A 36 -2.77 13.87 -10.27
CA LYS A 36 -4.15 13.64 -9.82
C LYS A 36 -4.18 12.76 -8.57
N GLU A 37 -5.18 13.00 -7.71
CA GLU A 37 -5.41 12.13 -6.57
C GLU A 37 -5.90 10.74 -7.02
N ILE A 38 -5.32 9.70 -6.43
CA ILE A 38 -5.72 8.31 -6.55
C ILE A 38 -6.25 7.88 -5.20
N LYS A 39 -7.55 7.67 -5.09
CA LYS A 39 -8.18 7.12 -3.87
C LYS A 39 -8.09 5.60 -3.91
N ILE A 40 -7.60 5.00 -2.83
CA ILE A 40 -7.50 3.52 -2.79
C ILE A 40 -8.90 2.89 -2.80
N SER A 41 -9.92 3.60 -2.33
CA SER A 41 -11.33 3.19 -2.42
C SER A 41 -11.87 2.97 -3.84
N ASP A 42 -11.23 3.56 -4.86
CA ASP A 42 -11.62 3.38 -6.26
C ASP A 42 -11.32 1.97 -6.78
N PHE A 43 -10.53 1.20 -6.02
CA PHE A 43 -10.12 -0.17 -6.35
C PHE A 43 -10.77 -1.22 -5.44
N LYS A 44 -11.88 -0.89 -4.78
CA LYS A 44 -12.69 -1.90 -4.06
C LYS A 44 -13.03 -3.07 -4.99
N ASP A 45 -13.16 -4.26 -4.40
CA ASP A 45 -13.45 -5.51 -5.10
C ASP A 45 -12.34 -5.98 -6.06
N LYS A 46 -11.12 -5.40 -5.94
CA LYS A 46 -9.91 -5.86 -6.64
C LYS A 46 -8.76 -6.08 -5.68
N ASN A 47 -7.91 -7.02 -6.00
CA ASN A 47 -6.59 -7.11 -5.38
C ASN A 47 -5.76 -5.89 -5.77
N ILE A 48 -4.91 -5.40 -4.87
CA ILE A 48 -4.00 -4.26 -5.15
C ILE A 48 -2.58 -4.70 -4.82
N LEU A 49 -1.68 -4.60 -5.79
CA LEU A 49 -0.25 -4.84 -5.61
C LEU A 49 0.51 -3.52 -5.64
N PHE A 50 0.96 -3.07 -4.48
CA PHE A 50 1.87 -1.93 -4.35
C PHE A 50 3.31 -2.38 -4.51
N VAL A 51 4.09 -1.66 -5.31
CA VAL A 51 5.51 -1.94 -5.52
C VAL A 51 6.30 -0.64 -5.49
N ASN A 52 7.26 -0.50 -4.56
CA ASN A 52 8.15 0.65 -4.61
C ASN A 52 9.22 0.44 -5.71
N VAL A 53 9.32 1.38 -6.62
CA VAL A 53 10.08 1.22 -7.87
C VAL A 53 11.19 2.26 -8.02
N ALA A 54 12.15 1.99 -8.91
CA ALA A 54 13.21 2.93 -9.27
C ALA A 54 13.77 2.63 -10.67
N SER A 55 14.15 3.70 -11.41
CA SER A 55 14.62 3.64 -12.79
C SER A 55 16.07 3.17 -12.93
N LYS A 56 16.91 3.29 -11.88
CA LYS A 56 18.37 3.00 -11.93
C LYS A 56 18.79 1.90 -10.97
N CYS A 57 17.94 0.89 -10.76
CA CYS A 57 18.15 -0.21 -9.85
C CYS A 57 18.52 -1.49 -10.62
N GLY A 58 19.31 -2.39 -10.01
CA GLY A 58 19.55 -3.72 -10.59
C GLY A 58 18.28 -4.56 -10.77
N PHE A 59 17.19 -4.21 -10.11
CA PHE A 59 15.87 -4.86 -10.25
C PHE A 59 14.92 -4.16 -11.23
N THR A 60 15.35 -3.07 -11.90
CA THR A 60 14.49 -2.27 -12.80
C THR A 60 13.86 -3.11 -13.92
N GLY A 61 14.55 -4.17 -14.39
CA GLY A 61 13.97 -5.11 -15.35
C GLY A 61 12.68 -5.81 -14.88
N GLN A 62 12.33 -5.73 -13.59
CA GLN A 62 11.06 -6.26 -13.11
C GLN A 62 9.82 -5.46 -13.57
N TYR A 63 9.99 -4.25 -14.13
CA TYR A 63 8.89 -3.52 -14.77
C TYR A 63 8.21 -4.36 -15.86
N GLU A 64 8.99 -5.07 -16.68
CA GLU A 64 8.45 -5.99 -17.69
C GLU A 64 7.56 -7.08 -17.07
N GLY A 65 8.01 -7.67 -15.96
CA GLY A 65 7.22 -8.68 -15.24
C GLY A 65 5.98 -8.11 -14.56
N LEU A 66 6.03 -6.86 -14.07
CA LEU A 66 4.88 -6.15 -13.49
C LEU A 66 3.85 -5.82 -14.58
N GLN A 67 4.29 -5.39 -15.76
CA GLN A 67 3.42 -5.13 -16.90
C GLN A 67 2.69 -6.40 -17.35
N LYS A 68 3.42 -7.51 -17.53
CA LYS A 68 2.83 -8.81 -17.85
C LYS A 68 1.83 -9.29 -16.78
N LEU A 69 2.13 -9.05 -15.50
CA LEU A 69 1.22 -9.38 -14.40
C LEU A 69 -0.05 -8.53 -14.48
N HIS A 70 0.10 -7.22 -14.68
CA HIS A 70 -1.01 -6.29 -14.86
C HIS A 70 -1.94 -6.71 -15.99
N GLU A 71 -1.39 -7.00 -17.17
CA GLU A 71 -2.16 -7.42 -18.34
C GLU A 71 -2.90 -8.74 -18.10
N LYS A 72 -2.21 -9.72 -17.52
CA LYS A 72 -2.75 -11.05 -17.28
C LYS A 72 -3.93 -11.05 -16.28
N TYR A 73 -3.85 -10.20 -15.26
CA TYR A 73 -4.81 -10.20 -14.14
C TYR A 73 -5.62 -8.89 -14.05
N LYS A 74 -5.69 -8.08 -15.12
CA LYS A 74 -6.35 -6.75 -15.12
C LYS A 74 -7.82 -6.76 -14.69
N SER A 75 -8.51 -7.89 -14.76
CA SER A 75 -9.89 -8.02 -14.31
C SER A 75 -10.03 -7.94 -12.79
N ASN A 76 -9.06 -8.48 -12.05
CA ASN A 76 -9.12 -8.64 -10.60
C ASN A 76 -7.90 -8.10 -9.84
N LEU A 77 -6.89 -7.56 -10.53
CA LEU A 77 -5.69 -6.98 -9.94
C LEU A 77 -5.43 -5.57 -10.46
N VAL A 78 -5.14 -4.66 -9.54
CA VAL A 78 -4.57 -3.34 -9.81
C VAL A 78 -3.10 -3.36 -9.37
N VAL A 79 -2.19 -3.04 -10.28
CA VAL A 79 -0.77 -2.82 -9.97
C VAL A 79 -0.53 -1.33 -9.80
N ILE A 80 0.13 -0.93 -8.72
CA ILE A 80 0.50 0.46 -8.44
C ILE A 80 1.99 0.53 -8.17
N GLY A 81 2.72 1.14 -9.10
CA GLY A 81 4.15 1.45 -8.97
C GLY A 81 4.34 2.77 -8.21
N VAL A 82 5.12 2.73 -7.15
CA VAL A 82 5.38 3.88 -6.27
C VAL A 82 6.87 4.24 -6.33
N PRO A 83 7.27 5.24 -7.12
CA PRO A 83 8.67 5.66 -7.21
C PRO A 83 9.22 6.12 -5.86
N SER A 84 10.45 5.71 -5.52
CA SER A 84 11.12 6.13 -4.29
C SER A 84 12.62 6.30 -4.48
N ASN A 85 13.17 7.42 -4.01
CA ASN A 85 14.60 7.73 -4.12
C ASN A 85 15.42 7.37 -2.88
N GLU A 86 14.85 6.59 -1.94
CA GLU A 86 15.45 6.34 -0.63
C GLU A 86 16.48 5.19 -0.62
N PHE A 87 16.66 4.51 -1.75
CA PHE A 87 17.57 3.37 -1.88
C PHE A 87 18.67 3.70 -2.90
N GLY A 88 19.78 4.22 -2.39
CA GLY A 88 20.94 4.56 -3.18
C GLY A 88 20.73 5.69 -4.19
N GLY A 89 19.72 6.54 -4.02
CA GLY A 89 19.43 7.62 -4.97
C GLY A 89 19.05 7.11 -6.36
N GLN A 90 18.46 5.91 -6.45
CA GLN A 90 18.21 5.23 -7.73
C GLN A 90 16.95 5.69 -8.47
N GLU A 91 16.22 6.68 -7.93
CA GLU A 91 15.08 7.33 -8.60
C GLU A 91 15.21 8.86 -8.59
N PRO A 92 16.25 9.42 -9.26
CA PRO A 92 16.51 10.86 -9.21
C PRO A 92 15.57 11.70 -10.08
N GLY A 93 14.88 11.06 -11.04
CA GLY A 93 14.05 11.73 -12.06
C GLY A 93 12.89 12.53 -11.49
N THR A 94 12.39 13.49 -12.27
CA THR A 94 11.08 14.13 -12.05
C THR A 94 9.95 13.16 -12.41
N SER A 95 8.71 13.43 -11.98
CA SER A 95 7.55 12.61 -12.35
C SER A 95 7.42 12.41 -13.86
N GLN A 96 7.63 13.46 -14.65
CA GLN A 96 7.61 13.37 -16.11
C GLN A 96 8.71 12.47 -16.66
N GLN A 97 9.95 12.58 -16.16
CA GLN A 97 11.06 11.73 -16.59
C GLN A 97 10.83 10.26 -16.24
N ILE A 98 10.27 10.00 -15.05
CA ILE A 98 9.91 8.64 -14.61
C ILE A 98 8.79 8.07 -15.49
N ALA A 99 7.74 8.85 -15.77
CA ALA A 99 6.64 8.44 -16.63
C ALA A 99 7.14 8.07 -18.03
N SER A 100 7.93 8.94 -18.67
CA SER A 100 8.54 8.66 -19.99
C SER A 100 9.43 7.42 -19.95
N PHE A 101 10.30 7.28 -18.93
CA PHE A 101 11.16 6.10 -18.79
C PHE A 101 10.35 4.79 -18.72
N CYS A 102 9.28 4.78 -17.93
CA CYS A 102 8.42 3.60 -17.75
C CYS A 102 7.65 3.26 -19.03
N SER A 103 7.08 4.26 -19.70
CA SER A 103 6.36 4.13 -20.96
C SER A 103 7.30 3.65 -22.08
N ASP A 104 8.38 4.41 -22.34
CA ASP A 104 9.20 4.22 -23.54
C ASP A 104 10.04 2.94 -23.48
N LYS A 105 10.42 2.50 -22.26
CA LYS A 105 11.33 1.37 -22.10
C LYS A 105 10.62 0.06 -21.73
N TYR A 106 9.47 0.13 -21.09
CA TYR A 106 8.79 -1.05 -20.53
C TYR A 106 7.31 -1.12 -20.88
N ASP A 107 6.79 -0.19 -21.72
CA ASP A 107 5.37 -0.11 -22.10
C ASP A 107 4.43 -0.12 -20.87
N VAL A 108 4.86 0.49 -19.75
CA VAL A 108 4.09 0.47 -18.51
C VAL A 108 2.75 1.18 -18.71
N SER A 109 1.68 0.43 -18.52
CA SER A 109 0.30 0.92 -18.56
C SER A 109 -0.44 0.80 -17.21
N PHE A 110 0.19 0.18 -16.21
CA PHE A 110 -0.34 0.17 -14.85
C PHE A 110 -0.11 1.52 -14.17
N ILE A 111 -0.81 1.73 -13.06
CA ILE A 111 -0.80 3.00 -12.32
C ILE A 111 0.59 3.30 -11.76
N MET A 112 1.08 4.51 -12.02
CA MET A 112 2.28 5.06 -11.40
C MET A 112 1.92 6.26 -10.53
N THR A 113 2.56 6.39 -9.38
CA THR A 113 2.38 7.54 -8.48
C THR A 113 3.52 8.54 -8.61
N GLU A 114 3.35 9.72 -8.01
CA GLU A 114 4.49 10.59 -7.74
C GLU A 114 5.50 9.90 -6.81
N LYS A 115 6.70 10.47 -6.73
CA LYS A 115 7.76 9.96 -5.88
C LYS A 115 7.48 10.29 -4.41
N VAL A 116 7.49 9.26 -3.54
CA VAL A 116 7.23 9.42 -2.10
C VAL A 116 8.30 8.74 -1.25
N LYS A 117 8.33 9.10 0.03
CA LYS A 117 9.12 8.38 1.04
C LYS A 117 8.37 7.12 1.47
N VAL A 118 9.05 5.98 1.40
CA VAL A 118 8.47 4.66 1.72
C VAL A 118 8.99 4.07 3.04
N LYS A 119 9.88 4.79 3.73
CA LYS A 119 10.45 4.38 5.03
C LYS A 119 10.75 5.59 5.91
N GLY A 120 11.05 5.34 7.20
CA GLY A 120 11.40 6.39 8.17
C GLY A 120 10.21 7.16 8.72
N SER A 121 10.48 8.22 9.50
CA SER A 121 9.45 8.99 10.19
C SER A 121 8.52 9.77 9.24
N GLU A 122 9.04 10.17 8.09
CA GLU A 122 8.30 10.92 7.06
C GLU A 122 7.71 10.02 5.96
N GLN A 123 7.64 8.74 6.24
CA GLN A 123 7.03 7.74 5.36
C GLN A 123 5.58 8.14 5.02
N HIS A 124 5.22 8.02 3.74
CA HIS A 124 3.86 8.29 3.26
C HIS A 124 2.81 7.45 4.04
N PRO A 125 1.62 8.00 4.35
CA PRO A 125 0.59 7.29 5.13
C PRO A 125 0.25 5.90 4.58
N LEU A 126 0.20 5.73 3.27
CA LEU A 126 0.00 4.43 2.62
C LEU A 126 1.08 3.42 3.05
N TYR A 127 2.36 3.81 3.04
CA TYR A 127 3.43 2.92 3.46
C TYR A 127 3.48 2.71 4.97
N LYS A 128 3.04 3.69 5.78
CA LYS A 128 2.81 3.47 7.22
C LYS A 128 1.80 2.36 7.44
N TRP A 129 0.70 2.37 6.67
CA TRP A 129 -0.31 1.31 6.75
C TRP A 129 0.26 -0.05 6.31
N LEU A 130 0.94 -0.10 5.15
CA LEU A 130 1.51 -1.34 4.59
C LEU A 130 2.57 -2.00 5.49
N THR A 131 3.24 -1.22 6.33
CA THR A 131 4.40 -1.70 7.11
C THR A 131 4.15 -1.84 8.60
N ASN A 132 3.01 -1.38 9.12
CA ASN A 132 2.69 -1.38 10.54
C ASN A 132 1.52 -2.33 10.85
N LYS A 133 1.78 -3.34 11.70
CA LYS A 133 0.79 -4.31 12.13
C LYS A 133 -0.41 -3.69 12.85
N ASP A 134 -0.20 -2.61 13.60
CA ASP A 134 -1.30 -1.94 14.32
C ASP A 134 -2.29 -1.27 13.37
N LEU A 135 -1.90 -1.06 12.10
CA LEU A 135 -2.74 -0.49 11.05
C LEU A 135 -3.28 -1.58 10.10
N ASN A 136 -2.41 -2.49 9.64
CA ASN A 136 -2.78 -3.53 8.67
C ASN A 136 -3.25 -4.85 9.31
N MET A 137 -3.19 -4.98 10.63
CA MET A 137 -3.62 -6.12 11.47
C MET A 137 -2.88 -7.45 11.24
N VAL A 138 -1.91 -7.49 10.34
CA VAL A 138 -1.26 -8.75 9.94
C VAL A 138 0.23 -8.78 10.25
N SER A 139 1.00 -7.78 9.79
CA SER A 139 2.46 -7.87 9.85
C SER A 139 3.14 -6.53 10.01
N ASN A 140 4.20 -6.52 10.83
CA ASN A 140 5.21 -5.48 10.79
C ASN A 140 6.25 -5.81 9.72
N SER A 141 6.65 -4.81 8.95
CA SER A 141 7.71 -4.94 7.96
C SER A 141 8.48 -3.62 7.83
N THR A 142 9.54 -3.65 7.04
CA THR A 142 10.27 -2.46 6.64
C THR A 142 10.58 -2.59 5.16
N VAL A 143 10.44 -1.51 4.40
CA VAL A 143 10.90 -1.51 3.01
C VAL A 143 12.43 -1.56 3.00
N LYS A 144 12.98 -2.69 2.54
CA LYS A 144 14.43 -2.97 2.58
C LYS A 144 15.15 -2.47 1.34
N TRP A 145 14.50 -2.50 0.17
CA TRP A 145 15.07 -2.10 -1.11
C TRP A 145 13.98 -1.80 -2.13
N ASN A 146 14.36 -1.29 -3.31
CA ASN A 146 13.46 -1.11 -4.45
C ASN A 146 12.84 -2.45 -4.90
N PHE A 147 11.67 -2.40 -5.48
CA PHE A 147 10.88 -3.55 -5.96
C PHE A 147 10.44 -4.52 -4.85
N GLN A 148 10.24 -4.04 -3.62
CA GLN A 148 9.47 -4.76 -2.61
C GLN A 148 7.98 -4.64 -2.94
N LYS A 149 7.23 -5.71 -2.75
CA LYS A 149 5.83 -5.82 -3.13
C LYS A 149 4.97 -6.02 -1.88
N TYR A 150 3.75 -5.44 -1.91
CA TYR A 150 2.72 -5.59 -0.88
C TYR A 150 1.39 -5.88 -1.56
N LEU A 151 0.72 -6.95 -1.15
CA LEU A 151 -0.57 -7.36 -1.69
C LEU A 151 -1.69 -7.13 -0.69
N ILE A 152 -2.74 -6.48 -1.18
CA ILE A 152 -4.01 -6.27 -0.49
C ILE A 152 -5.07 -7.04 -1.28
N ASN A 153 -5.98 -7.74 -0.59
CA ASN A 153 -7.07 -8.46 -1.25
C ASN A 153 -8.26 -7.54 -1.60
N GLU A 154 -9.26 -8.10 -2.28
CA GLU A 154 -10.46 -7.40 -2.71
C GLU A 154 -11.30 -6.80 -1.57
N LYS A 155 -11.07 -7.22 -0.33
CA LYS A 155 -11.72 -6.68 0.87
C LYS A 155 -10.94 -5.55 1.53
N GLY A 156 -9.77 -5.19 1.00
CA GLY A 156 -8.89 -4.19 1.59
C GLY A 156 -8.03 -4.74 2.74
N GLU A 157 -7.89 -6.05 2.86
CA GLU A 157 -7.11 -6.69 3.90
C GLU A 157 -5.69 -6.97 3.39
N PHE A 158 -4.70 -6.78 4.27
CA PHE A 158 -3.31 -7.08 3.96
C PHE A 158 -3.12 -8.60 3.84
N VAL A 159 -2.57 -9.05 2.69
CA VAL A 159 -2.33 -10.47 2.43
C VAL A 159 -0.90 -10.87 2.78
N ASN A 160 0.08 -10.22 2.13
CA ASN A 160 1.49 -10.54 2.30
C ASN A 160 2.38 -9.47 1.67
N TYR A 161 3.69 -9.57 1.94
CA TYR A 161 4.71 -8.79 1.24
C TYR A 161 5.87 -9.68 0.79
N TRP A 162 6.60 -9.24 -0.23
CA TRP A 162 7.76 -9.93 -0.77
C TRP A 162 8.88 -8.95 -1.07
N TYR A 163 10.09 -9.33 -0.72
CA TYR A 163 11.29 -8.57 -1.01
C TYR A 163 11.61 -8.57 -2.52
N SER A 164 12.56 -7.71 -2.90
CA SER A 164 12.97 -7.43 -4.28
C SER A 164 13.25 -8.67 -5.14
N PHE A 165 13.82 -9.72 -4.55
CA PHE A 165 14.20 -10.96 -5.26
C PHE A 165 13.00 -11.78 -5.75
N THR A 166 11.82 -11.60 -5.18
CA THR A 166 10.62 -12.31 -5.66
C THR A 166 10.13 -11.65 -6.94
N LYS A 167 10.19 -12.39 -8.05
CA LYS A 167 9.74 -11.90 -9.36
C LYS A 167 8.22 -11.69 -9.37
N PRO A 168 7.69 -10.71 -10.14
CA PRO A 168 6.25 -10.40 -10.17
C PRO A 168 5.36 -11.61 -10.54
N LEU A 169 5.78 -12.42 -11.51
CA LEU A 169 5.03 -13.60 -11.97
C LEU A 169 5.34 -14.87 -11.16
N SER A 170 6.03 -14.76 -10.02
CA SER A 170 6.28 -15.91 -9.15
C SER A 170 4.98 -16.46 -8.60
N GLU A 171 4.87 -17.78 -8.51
CA GLU A 171 3.76 -18.49 -7.87
C GLU A 171 3.54 -18.02 -6.41
N LYS A 172 4.60 -17.56 -5.73
CA LYS A 172 4.50 -16.96 -4.40
C LYS A 172 3.51 -15.78 -4.36
N ILE A 173 3.36 -15.05 -5.48
CA ILE A 173 2.41 -13.94 -5.63
C ILE A 173 1.14 -14.41 -6.32
N THR A 174 1.27 -15.07 -7.48
CA THR A 174 0.14 -15.37 -8.36
C THR A 174 -0.86 -16.36 -7.78
N LYS A 175 -0.49 -17.14 -6.77
CA LYS A 175 -1.42 -18.03 -6.07
C LYS A 175 -2.51 -17.32 -5.23
N TYR A 176 -2.37 -16.00 -5.06
CA TYR A 176 -3.35 -15.17 -4.33
C TYR A 176 -4.24 -14.33 -5.25
N LEU A 177 -4.06 -14.43 -6.58
CA LEU A 177 -4.75 -13.63 -7.59
C LEU A 177 -5.87 -14.38 -8.30
#